data_ec1e8ae01497dee45809671fb0481756
#
_entry.id   ec1e8ae01497dee45809671fb0481756
#
_cell.length_a   1.000
_cell.length_b   1.000
_cell.length_c   1.000
_cell.angle_alpha   90.00
_cell.angle_beta   90.00
_cell.angle_gamma   90.00
#
_symmetry.space_group_name_H-M   'P 1'
#
loop_
_entity.id
_entity.type
_entity.pdbx_description
1 polymer ?
#
loop_
_entity_poly.entity_id
_entity_poly.type
_entity_poly.pdbx_seq_one_letter_code
_entity_poly.pdbx_strand_id
1 'polypeptide(L)'
;PSLQLTLYRAEKGEKVYTDNIISLAKKAGVKTYWISNQGKIGEFDTIASRIGQSADETIFMKPLGYNSKKVYDDEMLPVLDKALKENISNSKLIVIHLIGSHPAFCERLPYEVKNYFINQSMSCYLESIKYTDQFLEKLNSQLLAQNEPYSVIYFSDHGLAHYEDSNGLSLHPNNLYKQDYEIPFIMFSSDSQKVEKIKTPQSAFNFVYGFADWMGIKEKHLQGVDFFHPEKQEIKVFDWNNVVNVKELADDPAKLPETVQ
;
A
#
# COMPACT_ATOMS: atom_id res chain seq x y z
N PRO A 1 -3.03 5.86 4.25
CA PRO A 1 -2.45 5.84 2.87
C PRO A 1 -1.95 7.20 2.42
N SER A 2 -2.69 8.26 2.68
CA SER A 2 -2.36 9.59 2.16
C SER A 2 -1.04 10.16 2.69
N LEU A 3 -0.68 9.88 3.94
CA LEU A 3 0.57 10.38 4.52
C LEU A 3 1.81 9.75 3.90
N GLN A 4 1.74 8.49 3.48
CA GLN A 4 2.84 7.80 2.83
C GLN A 4 3.13 8.34 1.42
N LEU A 5 2.11 8.84 0.74
CA LEU A 5 2.21 9.32 -0.63
C LEU A 5 2.51 10.83 -0.74
N THR A 6 2.47 11.54 0.36
CA THR A 6 2.65 13.01 0.43
C THR A 6 3.83 13.39 1.30
N LEU A 7 4.41 14.55 1.04
CA LEU A 7 5.41 15.11 1.92
C LEU A 7 4.76 15.57 3.23
N TYR A 8 5.10 14.91 4.32
CA TYR A 8 4.70 15.31 5.66
C TYR A 8 5.90 15.89 6.41
N ARG A 9 5.77 17.13 6.85
CA ARG A 9 6.78 17.80 7.66
C ARG A 9 6.44 17.61 9.13
N ALA A 10 6.83 16.46 9.69
CA ALA A 10 6.54 16.09 11.09
C ALA A 10 7.00 17.17 12.09
N GLU A 11 8.13 17.80 11.82
CA GLU A 11 8.69 18.87 12.67
C GLU A 11 7.79 20.12 12.74
N LYS A 12 6.99 20.36 11.71
CA LYS A 12 6.10 21.52 11.60
C LYS A 12 4.62 21.17 11.72
N GLY A 13 4.27 19.89 11.81
CA GLY A 13 2.89 19.43 11.79
C GLY A 13 2.15 19.73 10.46
N GLU A 14 2.87 20.01 9.38
CA GLU A 14 2.29 20.41 8.10
C GLU A 14 2.17 19.23 7.15
N LYS A 15 0.99 19.10 6.52
CA LYS A 15 0.73 18.15 5.43
C LYS A 15 0.77 18.90 4.10
N VAL A 16 1.75 18.58 3.26
CA VAL A 16 1.91 19.20 1.95
C VAL A 16 1.38 18.26 0.87
N TYR A 17 0.09 18.33 0.59
CA TYR A 17 -0.58 17.42 -0.36
C TYR A 17 -0.20 17.66 -1.83
N THR A 18 0.26 18.85 -2.18
CA THR A 18 0.72 19.18 -3.53
C THR A 18 2.05 18.51 -3.88
N ASP A 19 2.87 18.24 -2.86
CA ASP A 19 4.12 17.52 -3.00
C ASP A 19 3.88 16.05 -2.66
N ASN A 20 3.60 15.27 -3.68
CA ASN A 20 3.29 13.85 -3.61
C ASN A 20 4.04 13.06 -4.68
N ILE A 21 4.01 11.74 -4.59
CA ILE A 21 4.75 10.85 -5.51
C ILE A 21 4.39 11.08 -6.99
N ILE A 22 3.13 11.40 -7.30
CA ILE A 22 2.70 11.64 -8.68
C ILE A 22 3.25 12.97 -9.18
N SER A 23 3.08 14.06 -8.41
CA SER A 23 3.58 15.38 -8.79
C SER A 23 5.10 15.38 -8.95
N LEU A 24 5.81 14.64 -8.09
CA LEU A 24 7.25 14.52 -8.13
C LEU A 24 7.72 13.78 -9.39
N ALA A 25 7.11 12.63 -9.71
CA ALA A 25 7.40 11.87 -10.93
C ALA A 25 7.12 12.68 -12.20
N LYS A 26 5.99 13.39 -12.25
CA LYS A 26 5.64 14.25 -13.40
C LYS A 26 6.64 15.38 -13.60
N LYS A 27 7.08 16.06 -12.54
CA LYS A 27 8.11 17.09 -12.60
C LYS A 27 9.45 16.55 -13.11
N ALA A 28 9.73 15.26 -12.89
CA ALA A 28 10.89 14.57 -13.42
C ALA A 28 10.72 14.06 -14.86
N GLY A 29 9.58 14.32 -15.51
CA GLY A 29 9.31 13.90 -16.89
C GLY A 29 8.86 12.43 -17.02
N VAL A 30 8.49 11.79 -15.94
CA VAL A 30 8.00 10.39 -15.93
C VAL A 30 6.51 10.36 -16.25
N LYS A 31 6.09 9.49 -17.17
CA LYS A 31 4.68 9.24 -17.46
C LYS A 31 4.03 8.49 -16.30
N THR A 32 2.92 8.98 -15.80
CA THR A 32 2.29 8.48 -14.58
C THR A 32 0.95 7.82 -14.84
N TYR A 33 0.74 6.63 -14.24
CA TYR A 33 -0.49 5.87 -14.29
C TYR A 33 -0.99 5.60 -12.87
N TRP A 34 -2.32 5.69 -12.68
CA TRP A 34 -2.97 5.29 -11.45
C TRP A 34 -4.10 4.30 -11.76
N ILE A 35 -3.92 3.04 -11.37
CA ILE A 35 -4.90 1.97 -11.55
C ILE A 35 -5.41 1.58 -10.17
N SER A 36 -6.70 1.79 -9.91
CA SER A 36 -7.27 1.65 -8.56
C SER A 36 -8.49 0.73 -8.54
N ASN A 37 -8.50 -0.23 -7.62
CA ASN A 37 -9.67 -1.02 -7.25
C ASN A 37 -10.46 -0.38 -6.11
N GLN A 38 -10.28 0.92 -5.86
CA GLN A 38 -11.08 1.70 -4.92
C GLN A 38 -11.91 2.74 -5.67
N GLY A 39 -12.76 3.48 -4.94
CA GLY A 39 -13.63 4.48 -5.54
C GLY A 39 -12.89 5.70 -6.07
N LYS A 40 -13.44 6.34 -7.08
CA LYS A 40 -12.97 7.62 -7.58
C LYS A 40 -13.57 8.80 -6.81
N ILE A 41 -14.84 8.67 -6.45
CA ILE A 41 -15.65 9.66 -5.74
C ILE A 41 -16.52 8.96 -4.69
N GLY A 42 -16.88 9.66 -3.62
CA GLY A 42 -17.79 9.15 -2.59
C GLY A 42 -17.28 9.42 -1.17
N GLU A 43 -18.03 8.98 -0.17
CA GLU A 43 -17.78 9.24 1.24
C GLU A 43 -16.45 8.61 1.74
N PHE A 44 -16.07 7.48 1.16
CA PHE A 44 -14.86 6.75 1.51
C PHE A 44 -13.68 7.03 0.56
N ASP A 45 -13.88 7.90 -0.45
CA ASP A 45 -12.83 8.22 -1.41
C ASP A 45 -11.87 9.24 -0.80
N THR A 46 -10.73 8.72 -0.48
CA THR A 46 -9.71 9.34 0.35
C THR A 46 -8.83 10.33 -0.42
N ILE A 47 -7.93 10.97 0.30
CA ILE A 47 -6.84 11.78 -0.27
C ILE A 47 -6.01 10.97 -1.29
N ALA A 48 -5.88 9.65 -1.13
CA ALA A 48 -5.20 8.79 -2.10
C ALA A 48 -5.87 8.85 -3.48
N SER A 49 -7.20 8.81 -3.56
CA SER A 49 -7.93 8.97 -4.83
C SER A 49 -7.67 10.33 -5.48
N ARG A 50 -7.59 11.41 -4.68
CA ARG A 50 -7.29 12.76 -5.18
C ARG A 50 -5.86 12.86 -5.73
N ILE A 51 -4.89 12.26 -5.05
CA ILE A 51 -3.51 12.15 -5.53
C ILE A 51 -3.50 11.37 -6.85
N GLY A 52 -4.18 10.22 -6.89
CA GLY A 52 -4.27 9.38 -8.08
C GLY A 52 -4.89 10.10 -9.28
N GLN A 53 -5.90 10.94 -9.07
CA GLN A 53 -6.53 11.74 -10.13
C GLN A 53 -5.58 12.78 -10.76
N SER A 54 -4.44 13.06 -10.15
CA SER A 54 -3.40 13.95 -10.72
C SER A 54 -2.44 13.23 -11.69
N ALA A 55 -2.50 11.91 -11.80
CA ALA A 55 -1.72 11.15 -12.75
C ALA A 55 -2.12 11.47 -14.21
N ASP A 56 -1.23 11.19 -15.17
CA ASP A 56 -1.51 11.43 -16.59
C ASP A 56 -2.61 10.52 -17.10
N GLU A 57 -2.62 9.26 -16.63
CA GLU A 57 -3.67 8.28 -16.93
C GLU A 57 -4.25 7.72 -15.64
N THR A 58 -5.58 7.73 -15.53
CA THR A 58 -6.27 7.28 -14.33
C THR A 58 -7.36 6.27 -14.67
N ILE A 59 -7.29 5.09 -14.06
CA ILE A 59 -8.29 4.04 -14.22
C ILE A 59 -8.80 3.66 -12.82
N PHE A 60 -10.05 3.97 -12.56
CA PHE A 60 -10.75 3.55 -11.35
C PHE A 60 -11.73 2.43 -11.70
N MET A 61 -11.53 1.23 -11.15
CA MET A 61 -12.40 0.08 -11.40
C MET A 61 -13.81 0.30 -10.85
N LYS A 62 -13.95 1.22 -9.89
CA LYS A 62 -15.21 1.62 -9.23
C LYS A 62 -15.47 3.13 -9.40
N PRO A 63 -15.79 3.59 -10.60
CA PRO A 63 -15.85 5.05 -10.90
C PRO A 63 -16.91 5.82 -10.12
N LEU A 64 -17.98 5.15 -9.66
CA LEU A 64 -19.09 5.76 -8.92
C LEU A 64 -18.97 5.61 -7.39
N GLY A 65 -17.78 5.25 -6.88
CA GLY A 65 -17.52 5.08 -5.47
C GLY A 65 -17.31 3.63 -5.04
N TYR A 66 -16.88 3.44 -3.80
CA TYR A 66 -16.43 2.18 -3.23
C TYR A 66 -17.41 1.01 -3.41
N ASN A 67 -18.71 1.24 -3.19
CA ASN A 67 -19.75 0.22 -3.25
C ASN A 67 -20.44 0.10 -4.63
N SER A 68 -19.95 0.81 -5.65
CA SER A 68 -20.64 0.87 -6.94
C SER A 68 -20.58 -0.43 -7.74
N LYS A 69 -19.55 -1.25 -7.52
CA LYS A 69 -19.33 -2.51 -8.23
C LYS A 69 -18.45 -3.43 -7.41
N LYS A 70 -18.72 -4.72 -7.43
CA LYS A 70 -17.80 -5.74 -6.90
C LYS A 70 -16.72 -6.01 -7.95
N VAL A 71 -15.47 -5.77 -7.59
CA VAL A 71 -14.29 -5.96 -8.43
C VAL A 71 -13.19 -6.56 -7.58
N TYR A 72 -12.48 -7.53 -8.10
CA TYR A 72 -11.33 -8.16 -7.44
C TYR A 72 -10.02 -7.57 -7.94
N ASP A 73 -8.97 -7.68 -7.13
CA ASP A 73 -7.70 -7.01 -7.44
C ASP A 73 -7.04 -7.54 -8.72
N ASP A 74 -7.16 -8.82 -9.03
CA ASP A 74 -6.58 -9.38 -10.25
C ASP A 74 -7.29 -8.93 -11.53
N GLU A 75 -8.49 -8.35 -11.45
CA GLU A 75 -9.12 -7.69 -12.60
C GLU A 75 -8.34 -6.43 -13.07
N MET A 76 -7.41 -5.91 -12.27
CA MET A 76 -6.51 -4.83 -12.68
C MET A 76 -5.35 -5.30 -13.57
N LEU A 77 -5.00 -6.59 -13.56
CA LEU A 77 -3.88 -7.12 -14.34
C LEU A 77 -4.02 -6.90 -15.86
N PRO A 78 -5.19 -7.09 -16.49
CA PRO A 78 -5.38 -6.74 -17.91
C PRO A 78 -5.27 -5.23 -18.20
N VAL A 79 -5.59 -4.38 -17.22
CA VAL A 79 -5.44 -2.93 -17.33
C VAL A 79 -3.97 -2.54 -17.26
N LEU A 80 -3.24 -3.16 -16.34
CA LEU A 80 -1.79 -3.01 -16.23
C LEU A 80 -1.08 -3.42 -17.53
N ASP A 81 -1.47 -4.55 -18.13
CA ASP A 81 -0.88 -5.03 -19.39
C ASP A 81 -0.97 -3.98 -20.52
N LYS A 82 -2.11 -3.28 -20.60
CA LYS A 82 -2.28 -2.17 -21.55
C LYS A 82 -1.32 -1.01 -21.27
N ALA A 83 -1.19 -0.60 -20.01
CA ALA A 83 -0.26 0.47 -19.61
C ALA A 83 1.20 0.09 -19.86
N LEU A 84 1.56 -1.18 -19.65
CA LEU A 84 2.91 -1.68 -19.91
C LEU A 84 3.24 -1.65 -21.41
N LYS A 85 2.30 -2.02 -22.27
CA LYS A 85 2.46 -2.09 -23.73
C LYS A 85 2.39 -0.73 -24.44
N GLU A 86 1.97 0.31 -23.74
CA GLU A 86 1.97 1.66 -24.33
C GLU A 86 3.40 2.08 -24.68
N ASN A 87 3.63 2.37 -25.95
CA ASN A 87 4.96 2.78 -26.41
C ASN A 87 5.20 4.25 -26.09
N ILE A 88 6.04 4.50 -25.09
CA ILE A 88 6.48 5.83 -24.71
C ILE A 88 8.01 5.87 -24.64
N SER A 89 8.58 7.03 -24.93
CA SER A 89 10.04 7.24 -24.91
C SER A 89 10.64 7.37 -23.51
N ASN A 90 9.79 7.58 -22.49
CA ASN A 90 10.22 7.87 -21.11
C ASN A 90 9.86 6.72 -20.18
N SER A 91 10.45 6.73 -18.99
CA SER A 91 10.09 5.82 -17.90
C SER A 91 8.61 6.00 -17.47
N LYS A 92 8.03 4.93 -16.96
CA LYS A 92 6.66 4.90 -16.43
C LYS A 92 6.70 4.75 -14.91
N LEU A 93 5.87 5.51 -14.22
CA LEU A 93 5.44 5.21 -12.86
C LEU A 93 4.01 4.68 -12.91
N ILE A 94 3.81 3.43 -12.49
CA ILE A 94 2.48 2.82 -12.44
C ILE A 94 2.15 2.54 -10.98
N VAL A 95 1.16 3.24 -10.43
CA VAL A 95 0.64 2.97 -9.10
C VAL A 95 -0.57 2.05 -9.23
N ILE A 96 -0.50 0.90 -8.57
CA ILE A 96 -1.60 -0.07 -8.48
C ILE A 96 -2.16 0.00 -7.07
N HIS A 97 -3.37 0.54 -6.94
CA HIS A 97 -4.03 0.78 -5.67
C HIS A 97 -5.05 -0.32 -5.40
N LEU A 98 -4.62 -1.34 -4.65
CA LEU A 98 -5.40 -2.54 -4.32
C LEU A 98 -6.51 -2.23 -3.31
N ILE A 99 -7.50 -3.11 -3.24
CA ILE A 99 -8.40 -3.22 -2.10
C ILE A 99 -7.77 -4.08 -1.01
N GLY A 100 -6.96 -5.08 -1.41
CA GLY A 100 -6.23 -5.95 -0.50
C GLY A 100 -7.10 -6.64 0.53
N SER A 101 -6.57 -6.73 1.75
CA SER A 101 -7.25 -7.33 2.92
C SER A 101 -8.09 -6.30 3.69
N HIS A 102 -8.82 -5.43 2.98
CA HIS A 102 -9.74 -4.47 3.61
C HIS A 102 -10.91 -5.22 4.31
N PRO A 103 -11.45 -4.74 5.43
CA PRO A 103 -12.57 -5.35 6.15
C PRO A 103 -13.75 -5.75 5.25
N ALA A 104 -14.55 -6.70 5.69
CA ALA A 104 -15.40 -7.60 4.91
C ALA A 104 -14.56 -8.55 4.05
N PHE A 105 -13.55 -9.17 4.67
CA PHE A 105 -12.48 -9.96 4.02
C PHE A 105 -13.00 -11.01 3.04
N CYS A 106 -14.12 -11.69 3.35
CA CYS A 106 -14.72 -12.69 2.45
C CYS A 106 -15.18 -12.07 1.12
N GLU A 107 -15.52 -10.79 1.11
CA GLU A 107 -15.94 -10.09 -0.11
C GLU A 107 -14.76 -9.69 -1.02
N ARG A 108 -13.52 -9.83 -0.52
CA ARG A 108 -12.29 -9.53 -1.28
C ARG A 108 -11.85 -10.67 -2.16
N LEU A 109 -12.51 -11.83 -2.06
CA LEU A 109 -12.11 -13.06 -2.71
C LEU A 109 -13.12 -13.45 -3.82
N PRO A 110 -12.63 -13.90 -5.00
CA PRO A 110 -13.48 -14.32 -6.12
C PRO A 110 -14.04 -15.74 -5.96
N TYR A 111 -13.79 -16.40 -4.83
CA TYR A 111 -14.15 -17.80 -4.56
C TYR A 111 -14.57 -18.00 -3.10
N GLU A 112 -15.23 -19.11 -2.83
CA GLU A 112 -15.55 -19.52 -1.46
C GLU A 112 -14.31 -19.97 -0.71
N VAL A 113 -14.20 -19.56 0.54
CA VAL A 113 -13.04 -19.81 1.41
C VAL A 113 -13.27 -21.09 2.21
N LYS A 114 -12.28 -21.97 2.20
CA LYS A 114 -12.21 -23.07 3.15
C LYS A 114 -11.99 -22.50 4.55
N ASN A 115 -12.81 -22.93 5.51
CA ASN A 115 -12.66 -22.50 6.90
C ASN A 115 -11.42 -23.15 7.51
N TYR A 116 -10.43 -22.33 7.85
CA TYR A 116 -9.27 -22.73 8.66
C TYR A 116 -9.57 -22.60 10.15
N PHE A 117 -10.40 -21.62 10.46
CA PHE A 117 -10.82 -21.26 11.81
C PHE A 117 -12.34 -21.37 11.92
N ILE A 118 -12.84 -21.57 13.15
CA ILE A 118 -14.29 -21.51 13.45
C ILE A 118 -14.83 -20.13 13.07
N ASN A 119 -14.07 -19.08 13.32
CA ASN A 119 -14.36 -17.74 12.84
C ASN A 119 -14.07 -17.62 11.32
N GLN A 120 -15.12 -17.60 10.51
CA GLN A 120 -15.01 -17.50 9.07
C GLN A 120 -14.32 -16.20 8.62
N SER A 121 -14.58 -15.08 9.28
CA SER A 121 -13.95 -13.80 8.95
C SER A 121 -12.43 -13.88 9.04
N MET A 122 -11.90 -14.55 10.07
CA MET A 122 -10.47 -14.78 10.23
C MET A 122 -9.89 -15.71 9.15
N SER A 123 -10.66 -16.71 8.74
CA SER A 123 -10.28 -17.57 7.60
C SER A 123 -10.20 -16.77 6.31
N CYS A 124 -11.17 -15.90 6.06
CA CYS A 124 -11.19 -15.01 4.90
C CYS A 124 -10.04 -13.99 4.93
N TYR A 125 -9.70 -13.48 6.12
CA TYR A 125 -8.56 -12.56 6.26
C TYR A 125 -7.24 -13.24 5.84
N LEU A 126 -6.97 -14.44 6.37
CA LEU A 126 -5.79 -15.21 5.98
C LEU A 126 -5.77 -15.48 4.46
N GLU A 127 -6.90 -15.83 3.89
CA GLU A 127 -7.00 -16.11 2.46
C GLU A 127 -6.86 -14.85 1.60
N SER A 128 -7.32 -13.68 2.09
CA SER A 128 -7.13 -12.42 1.38
C SER A 128 -5.65 -11.98 1.30
N ILE A 129 -4.86 -12.30 2.34
CA ILE A 129 -3.41 -12.09 2.31
C ILE A 129 -2.76 -12.99 1.25
N LYS A 130 -3.12 -14.29 1.20
CA LYS A 130 -2.64 -15.19 0.17
C LYS A 130 -3.04 -14.76 -1.24
N TYR A 131 -4.24 -14.21 -1.39
CA TYR A 131 -4.71 -13.68 -2.67
C TYR A 131 -3.88 -12.47 -3.12
N THR A 132 -3.49 -11.59 -2.21
CA THR A 132 -2.57 -10.49 -2.49
C THR A 132 -1.17 -11.01 -2.88
N ASP A 133 -0.67 -12.05 -2.22
CA ASP A 133 0.61 -12.68 -2.58
C ASP A 133 0.56 -13.27 -4.00
N GLN A 134 -0.50 -13.97 -4.34
CA GLN A 134 -0.74 -14.49 -5.70
C GLN A 134 -0.86 -13.36 -6.75
N PHE A 135 -1.45 -12.23 -6.36
CA PHE A 135 -1.49 -11.04 -7.23
C PHE A 135 -0.07 -10.52 -7.52
N LEU A 136 0.79 -10.44 -6.51
CA LEU A 136 2.19 -10.01 -6.68
C LEU A 136 2.99 -10.98 -7.55
N GLU A 137 2.74 -12.28 -7.44
CA GLU A 137 3.34 -13.30 -8.32
C GLU A 137 2.92 -13.10 -9.78
N LYS A 138 1.63 -12.90 -10.05
CA LYS A 138 1.09 -12.62 -11.40
C LYS A 138 1.64 -11.31 -11.95
N LEU A 139 1.70 -10.27 -11.13
CA LEU A 139 2.29 -8.98 -11.46
C LEU A 139 3.75 -9.15 -11.90
N ASN A 140 4.56 -9.83 -11.10
CA ASN A 140 5.96 -10.07 -11.42
C ASN A 140 6.11 -10.86 -12.73
N SER A 141 5.28 -11.86 -12.95
CA SER A 141 5.27 -12.65 -14.18
C SER A 141 4.95 -11.78 -15.42
N GLN A 142 4.01 -10.86 -15.32
CA GLN A 142 3.69 -9.92 -16.40
C GLN A 142 4.84 -8.95 -16.70
N LEU A 143 5.51 -8.44 -15.66
CA LEU A 143 6.66 -7.55 -15.80
C LEU A 143 7.83 -8.26 -16.46
N LEU A 144 8.15 -9.48 -16.05
CA LEU A 144 9.18 -10.31 -16.66
C LEU A 144 8.91 -10.57 -18.15
N ALA A 145 7.66 -10.76 -18.54
CA ALA A 145 7.27 -11.02 -19.92
C ALA A 145 7.48 -9.80 -20.85
N GLN A 146 7.65 -8.58 -20.31
CA GLN A 146 7.93 -7.39 -21.12
C GLN A 146 9.38 -7.32 -21.61
N ASN A 147 10.32 -8.05 -20.99
CA ASN A 147 11.77 -7.97 -21.25
C ASN A 147 12.37 -6.55 -21.08
N GLU A 148 11.74 -5.73 -20.25
CA GLU A 148 12.18 -4.37 -19.93
C GLU A 148 12.62 -4.30 -18.46
N PRO A 149 13.57 -3.44 -18.10
CA PRO A 149 13.93 -3.22 -16.71
C PRO A 149 12.74 -2.69 -15.90
N TYR A 150 12.54 -3.24 -14.72
CA TYR A 150 11.51 -2.79 -13.78
C TYR A 150 11.98 -2.86 -12.34
N SER A 151 11.34 -2.08 -11.49
CA SER A 151 11.42 -2.18 -10.04
C SER A 151 10.03 -1.97 -9.43
N VAL A 152 9.72 -2.73 -8.40
CA VAL A 152 8.42 -2.69 -7.71
C VAL A 152 8.64 -2.44 -6.23
N ILE A 153 7.84 -1.54 -5.67
CA ILE A 153 7.68 -1.37 -4.23
C ILE A 153 6.24 -1.74 -3.88
N TYR A 154 6.07 -2.65 -2.93
CA TYR A 154 4.78 -3.01 -2.34
C TYR A 154 4.78 -2.71 -0.85
N PHE A 155 3.72 -2.09 -0.37
CA PHE A 155 3.45 -1.89 1.06
C PHE A 155 1.96 -1.76 1.31
N SER A 156 1.54 -2.08 2.54
CA SER A 156 0.19 -1.77 3.01
C SER A 156 0.11 -0.33 3.51
N ASP A 157 -1.08 0.25 3.50
CA ASP A 157 -1.33 1.59 4.02
C ASP A 157 -1.39 1.63 5.55
N HIS A 158 -1.83 0.56 6.18
CA HIS A 158 -1.86 0.34 7.63
C HIS A 158 -1.94 -1.16 7.96
N GLY A 159 -1.70 -1.50 9.21
CA GLY A 159 -2.00 -2.81 9.78
C GLY A 159 -3.41 -2.88 10.35
N LEU A 160 -3.69 -3.96 11.06
CA LEU A 160 -4.96 -4.20 11.77
C LEU A 160 -4.67 -4.73 13.17
N ALA A 161 -5.50 -4.39 14.11
CA ALA A 161 -5.46 -4.91 15.47
C ALA A 161 -6.65 -5.81 15.77
N HIS A 162 -6.46 -6.75 16.70
CA HIS A 162 -7.50 -7.66 17.15
C HIS A 162 -8.52 -6.91 18.02
N TYR A 163 -9.77 -7.18 17.73
CA TYR A 163 -10.90 -6.66 18.48
C TYR A 163 -11.87 -7.82 18.76
N GLU A 164 -12.36 -7.89 19.99
CA GLU A 164 -13.35 -8.91 20.38
C GLU A 164 -14.54 -8.24 21.05
N ASP A 165 -15.72 -8.56 20.56
CA ASP A 165 -17.00 -8.12 21.12
C ASP A 165 -17.99 -9.30 21.20
N SER A 166 -19.28 -8.99 21.43
CA SER A 166 -20.35 -9.99 21.46
C SER A 166 -20.51 -10.79 20.15
N ASN A 167 -19.97 -10.31 19.03
CA ASN A 167 -20.01 -10.98 17.72
C ASN A 167 -18.77 -11.85 17.46
N GLY A 168 -17.83 -11.84 18.41
CA GLY A 168 -16.58 -12.61 18.35
C GLY A 168 -15.37 -11.79 17.92
N LEU A 169 -14.32 -12.51 17.54
CA LEU A 169 -13.03 -11.94 17.17
C LEU A 169 -13.09 -11.32 15.76
N SER A 170 -12.60 -10.11 15.62
CA SER A 170 -12.48 -9.37 14.38
C SER A 170 -11.16 -8.58 14.30
N LEU A 171 -10.88 -7.96 13.16
CA LEU A 171 -9.70 -7.13 12.94
C LEU A 171 -10.12 -5.76 12.40
N HIS A 172 -9.65 -4.71 13.05
CA HIS A 172 -9.94 -3.33 12.68
C HIS A 172 -8.72 -2.43 12.87
N PRO A 173 -8.53 -1.38 12.06
CA PRO A 173 -7.59 -0.31 12.38
C PRO A 173 -8.20 0.54 13.52
N ASN A 174 -7.47 0.70 14.60
CA ASN A 174 -7.92 1.50 15.75
C ASN A 174 -6.92 2.55 16.23
N ASN A 175 -5.70 2.54 15.66
CA ASN A 175 -4.60 3.47 15.96
C ASN A 175 -4.06 3.45 17.40
N LEU A 176 -4.42 2.45 18.18
CA LEU A 176 -4.02 2.31 19.58
C LEU A 176 -2.83 1.37 19.76
N TYR A 177 -2.61 0.49 18.81
CA TYR A 177 -1.62 -0.58 18.88
C TYR A 177 -0.51 -0.38 17.86
N LYS A 178 0.70 -0.87 18.21
CA LYS A 178 1.86 -0.86 17.29
C LYS A 178 1.56 -1.57 15.97
N GLN A 179 0.79 -2.65 16.04
CA GLN A 179 0.44 -3.50 14.90
C GLN A 179 -0.43 -2.78 13.86
N ASP A 180 -1.13 -1.72 14.23
CA ASP A 180 -1.82 -0.85 13.26
C ASP A 180 -0.85 -0.12 12.32
N TYR A 181 0.43 0.02 12.71
CA TYR A 181 1.48 0.74 11.99
C TYR A 181 2.59 -0.16 11.45
N GLU A 182 2.66 -1.41 11.91
CA GLU A 182 3.61 -2.40 11.42
C GLU A 182 3.11 -3.03 10.13
N ILE A 183 3.69 -2.63 9.02
CA ILE A 183 3.27 -3.07 7.69
C ILE A 183 4.42 -3.78 6.96
N PRO A 184 4.12 -4.73 6.06
CA PRO A 184 5.11 -5.26 5.15
C PRO A 184 5.57 -4.17 4.18
N PHE A 185 6.87 -4.13 3.92
CA PHE A 185 7.47 -3.33 2.87
C PHE A 185 8.37 -4.24 2.05
N ILE A 186 8.05 -4.44 0.78
CA ILE A 186 8.74 -5.36 -0.11
C ILE A 186 9.21 -4.59 -1.34
N MET A 187 10.46 -4.81 -1.73
CA MET A 187 11.01 -4.28 -2.96
C MET A 187 11.62 -5.43 -3.78
N PHE A 188 11.34 -5.45 -5.07
CA PHE A 188 11.97 -6.36 -6.02
C PHE A 188 12.10 -5.71 -7.41
N SER A 189 13.03 -6.22 -8.21
CA SER A 189 13.34 -5.66 -9.52
C SER A 189 13.82 -6.75 -10.48
N SER A 190 13.90 -6.43 -11.77
CA SER A 190 14.39 -7.34 -12.80
C SER A 190 15.84 -7.81 -12.60
N ASP A 191 16.62 -7.07 -11.81
CA ASP A 191 18.02 -7.36 -11.48
C ASP A 191 18.22 -7.89 -10.05
N SER A 192 17.15 -8.14 -9.30
CA SER A 192 17.23 -8.74 -7.96
C SER A 192 17.80 -10.16 -8.02
N GLN A 193 18.92 -10.39 -7.33
CA GLN A 193 19.62 -11.69 -7.34
C GLN A 193 19.53 -12.44 -6.03
N LYS A 194 19.15 -11.79 -4.95
CA LYS A 194 19.06 -12.38 -3.60
C LYS A 194 17.90 -11.79 -2.82
N VAL A 195 17.41 -12.57 -1.87
CA VAL A 195 16.47 -12.09 -0.86
C VAL A 195 17.26 -11.53 0.31
N GLU A 196 16.99 -10.30 0.69
CA GLU A 196 17.56 -9.66 1.86
C GLU A 196 16.44 -9.19 2.79
N LYS A 197 16.60 -9.42 4.10
CA LYS A 197 15.63 -8.96 5.10
C LYS A 197 16.25 -7.87 5.97
N ILE A 198 15.81 -6.64 5.76
CA ILE A 198 16.19 -5.50 6.59
C ILE A 198 15.28 -5.48 7.82
N LYS A 199 15.88 -5.55 9.01
CA LYS A 199 15.14 -5.58 10.29
C LYS A 199 14.98 -4.22 10.94
N THR A 200 15.69 -3.18 10.45
CA THR A 200 15.59 -1.83 10.98
C THR A 200 14.29 -1.20 10.47
N PRO A 201 13.36 -0.82 11.34
CA PRO A 201 12.11 -0.22 10.92
C PRO A 201 12.33 1.19 10.35
N GLN A 202 11.47 1.57 9.40
CA GLN A 202 11.46 2.90 8.82
C GLN A 202 10.06 3.51 8.96
N SER A 203 10.01 4.83 9.19
CA SER A 203 8.72 5.54 9.23
C SER A 203 8.19 5.85 7.84
N ALA A 204 6.89 5.65 7.64
CA ALA A 204 6.20 6.05 6.41
C ALA A 204 6.27 7.57 6.14
N PHE A 205 6.56 8.40 7.14
CA PHE A 205 6.82 9.83 6.94
C PHE A 205 8.02 10.12 6.04
N ASN A 206 8.94 9.16 5.96
CA ASN A 206 10.13 9.27 5.13
C ASN A 206 9.95 8.65 3.73
N PHE A 207 8.78 8.13 3.41
CA PHE A 207 8.58 7.39 2.16
C PHE A 207 8.85 8.23 0.91
N VAL A 208 8.45 9.51 0.89
CA VAL A 208 8.68 10.39 -0.28
C VAL A 208 10.17 10.59 -0.55
N TYR A 209 11.03 10.58 0.48
CA TYR A 209 12.49 10.61 0.32
C TYR A 209 12.99 9.32 -0.35
N GLY A 210 12.57 8.16 0.16
CA GLY A 210 12.88 6.87 -0.45
C GLY A 210 12.33 6.74 -1.86
N PHE A 211 11.12 7.24 -2.12
CA PHE A 211 10.55 7.28 -3.45
C PHE A 211 11.40 8.11 -4.43
N ALA A 212 11.86 9.29 -4.01
CA ALA A 212 12.72 10.13 -4.84
C ALA A 212 14.04 9.41 -5.16
N ASP A 213 14.66 8.78 -4.19
CA ASP A 213 15.89 8.01 -4.36
C ASP A 213 15.67 6.81 -5.29
N TRP A 214 14.63 6.02 -5.05
CA TRP A 214 14.24 4.87 -5.89
C TRP A 214 13.99 5.26 -7.36
N MET A 215 13.38 6.42 -7.59
CA MET A 215 13.13 6.97 -8.94
C MET A 215 14.36 7.67 -9.55
N GLY A 216 15.48 7.81 -8.80
CA GLY A 216 16.64 8.59 -9.24
C GLY A 216 16.37 10.10 -9.34
N ILE A 217 15.35 10.60 -8.64
CA ILE A 217 14.96 12.01 -8.66
C ILE A 217 15.82 12.81 -7.68
N LYS A 218 16.56 13.77 -8.21
CA LYS A 218 17.38 14.69 -7.39
C LYS A 218 16.62 15.99 -7.13
N GLU A 219 16.14 16.15 -5.91
CA GLU A 219 15.46 17.35 -5.43
C GLU A 219 16.12 17.81 -4.12
N LYS A 220 16.46 19.14 -4.04
CA LYS A 220 17.26 19.69 -2.94
C LYS A 220 16.62 19.57 -1.55
N HIS A 221 15.28 19.49 -1.48
CA HIS A 221 14.53 19.38 -0.23
C HIS A 221 14.26 17.92 0.17
N LEU A 222 14.62 16.94 -0.69
CA LEU A 222 14.45 15.51 -0.45
C LEU A 222 15.80 14.79 -0.30
N GLN A 223 16.75 15.45 0.39
CA GLN A 223 18.08 14.90 0.64
C GLN A 223 18.29 14.62 2.13
N GLY A 224 19.25 13.75 2.44
CA GLY A 224 19.70 13.49 3.80
C GLY A 224 18.93 12.42 4.57
N VAL A 225 18.01 11.71 3.92
CA VAL A 225 17.33 10.55 4.50
C VAL A 225 17.62 9.32 3.63
N ASP A 226 18.39 8.37 4.15
CA ASP A 226 18.54 7.05 3.54
C ASP A 226 17.36 6.17 4.00
N PHE A 227 16.35 6.05 3.13
CA PHE A 227 15.15 5.29 3.45
C PHE A 227 15.39 3.78 3.42
N PHE A 228 16.26 3.31 2.52
CA PHE A 228 16.45 1.88 2.31
C PHE A 228 17.51 1.27 3.23
N HIS A 229 18.42 2.12 3.78
CA HIS A 229 19.42 1.68 4.77
C HIS A 229 19.32 2.56 6.03
N PRO A 230 18.16 2.50 6.73
CA PRO A 230 17.91 3.41 7.82
C PRO A 230 18.85 3.16 9.00
N GLU A 231 19.37 4.22 9.58
CA GLU A 231 19.98 4.15 10.88
C GLU A 231 18.92 3.92 11.97
N LYS A 232 19.35 3.35 13.09
CA LYS A 232 18.44 3.13 14.22
C LYS A 232 17.95 4.47 14.76
N GLN A 233 16.67 4.75 14.62
CA GLN A 233 16.04 6.00 15.03
C GLN A 233 14.72 5.74 15.75
N GLU A 234 14.18 6.78 16.37
CA GLU A 234 12.83 6.77 16.90
C GLU A 234 11.81 6.76 15.75
N ILE A 235 10.90 5.80 15.78
CA ILE A 235 9.84 5.72 14.79
C ILE A 235 8.63 6.48 15.28
N LYS A 236 8.26 7.50 14.53
CA LYS A 236 7.07 8.30 14.78
C LYS A 236 5.94 7.91 13.82
N VAL A 237 4.73 7.92 14.33
CA VAL A 237 3.50 7.62 13.59
C VAL A 237 2.43 8.67 13.88
N PHE A 238 1.41 8.74 13.04
CA PHE A 238 0.28 9.66 13.24
C PHE A 238 -0.94 8.87 13.72
N ASP A 239 -1.40 9.15 14.94
CA ASP A 239 -2.52 8.47 15.59
C ASP A 239 -3.90 9.07 15.26
N TRP A 240 -3.98 9.85 14.16
CA TRP A 240 -5.09 10.68 13.69
C TRP A 240 -5.27 12.01 14.43
N ASN A 241 -4.62 12.19 15.57
CA ASN A 241 -4.65 13.44 16.34
C ASN A 241 -3.24 14.06 16.43
N ASN A 242 -2.26 13.22 16.77
CA ASN A 242 -0.90 13.66 17.07
C ASN A 242 0.15 12.79 16.38
N VAL A 243 1.36 13.31 16.30
CA VAL A 243 2.55 12.51 15.96
C VAL A 243 3.12 11.98 17.27
N VAL A 244 3.09 10.66 17.43
CA VAL A 244 3.53 9.95 18.64
C VAL A 244 4.68 8.99 18.31
N ASN A 245 5.46 8.62 19.34
CA ASN A 245 6.46 7.56 19.18
C ASN A 245 5.76 6.20 19.20
N VAL A 246 6.04 5.33 18.23
CA VAL A 246 5.43 3.99 18.16
C VAL A 246 5.66 3.16 19.42
N LYS A 247 6.76 3.41 20.15
CA LYS A 247 7.06 2.72 21.42
C LYS A 247 6.08 3.05 22.55
N GLU A 248 5.39 4.18 22.45
CA GLU A 248 4.40 4.63 23.45
C GLU A 248 3.04 3.94 23.23
N LEU A 249 2.82 3.34 22.08
CA LEU A 249 1.60 2.59 21.79
C LEU A 249 1.61 1.24 22.47
N ALA A 250 0.41 0.74 22.80
CA ALA A 250 0.24 -0.59 23.34
C ALA A 250 0.59 -1.67 22.31
N ASP A 251 0.90 -2.86 22.77
CA ASP A 251 0.93 -4.05 21.92
C ASP A 251 -0.47 -4.64 21.80
N ASP A 252 -0.83 -5.05 20.60
CA ASP A 252 -2.07 -5.77 20.32
C ASP A 252 -2.08 -7.08 21.15
N PRO A 253 -3.16 -7.37 21.90
CA PRO A 253 -3.29 -8.58 22.68
C PRO A 253 -3.34 -9.88 21.84
N ALA A 254 -3.21 -9.80 20.55
CA ALA A 254 -3.17 -10.87 19.54
C ALA A 254 -3.81 -12.19 20.00
N LYS A 255 -5.08 -12.40 19.67
CA LYS A 255 -5.78 -13.64 19.96
C LYS A 255 -5.73 -14.57 18.76
N LEU A 256 -5.28 -15.80 18.96
CA LEU A 256 -5.36 -16.83 17.90
C LEU A 256 -6.81 -17.33 17.83
N PRO A 257 -7.43 -17.33 16.64
CA PRO A 257 -8.75 -17.91 16.48
C PRO A 257 -8.70 -19.43 16.60
N GLU A 258 -9.78 -20.04 17.11
CA GLU A 258 -9.89 -21.49 17.20
C GLU A 258 -9.90 -22.14 15.80
N THR A 259 -9.09 -23.19 15.63
CA THR A 259 -9.01 -23.94 14.37
C THR A 259 -10.19 -24.89 14.20
N VAL A 260 -10.61 -25.12 12.96
CA VAL A 260 -11.54 -26.21 12.62
C VAL A 260 -10.77 -27.52 12.79
N GLN A 261 -11.37 -28.47 13.53
CA GLN A 261 -10.82 -29.84 13.70
C GLN A 261 -10.98 -30.68 12.43
#